data_59ac2fcec460556a870ea831b3fbf75d
#
_entry.id   59ac2fcec460556a870ea831b3fbf75d
#
_cell.length_a   1.000
_cell.length_b   1.000
_cell.length_c   1.000
_cell.angle_alpha   90.00
_cell.angle_beta   90.00
_cell.angle_gamma   90.00
#
_symmetry.space_group_name_H-M   'P 1'
#
loop_
_entity.id
_entity.type
_entity.pdbx_description
1 polymer ?
#
loop_
_entity_poly.entity_id
_entity_poly.type
_entity_poly.pdbx_seq_one_letter_code
_entity_poly.pdbx_strand_id
1 'polypeptide(L)'
;MKNKLEKEIKNIIQKLCLNHFTKKLLNCLDEDTWNWICYNQTFSEDFIREFEHKVNWSYISEYQKLSENFIIDFQDEVDWARISYHQRLSEDFIREFQDEVTWHNIGIRQKLSEDFIREFKDKFDWSYISKTQKLSEDFIREFRDKVDWHYISKHQKLSEDFIREFQDRVDWNEINVHQILSKKFLKEFSDRLDIELYNQIHQKKTREQKIKEMKEYAQKWNLKFDGKYLYAFRKHSIHGRGSFNGGFYEKGKYYRDWKCDMREDVYNSFGFGIRLEGNTLVKVSVKDWGVAIKDDSDGKARVWGFTVLE
;
A
#
# COMPACT_ATOMS: atom_id res chain seq x y z
N MET A 1 -26.44 -22.19 -0.43
CA MET A 1 -25.08 -22.69 -0.73
C MET A 1 -25.02 -23.37 -2.11
N LYS A 2 -25.67 -24.49 -2.36
CA LYS A 2 -25.58 -25.26 -3.61
C LYS A 2 -25.74 -24.43 -4.90
N ASN A 3 -26.76 -23.55 -5.00
CA ASN A 3 -26.99 -22.70 -6.16
C ASN A 3 -25.89 -21.64 -6.41
N LYS A 4 -25.17 -21.20 -5.37
CA LYS A 4 -24.08 -20.23 -5.49
C LYS A 4 -22.82 -20.89 -6.05
N LEU A 5 -22.48 -22.04 -5.54
CA LEU A 5 -21.36 -22.87 -6.00
C LEU A 5 -21.54 -23.30 -7.47
N GLU A 6 -22.76 -23.78 -7.84
CA GLU A 6 -23.07 -24.15 -9.24
C GLU A 6 -22.91 -22.97 -10.21
N LYS A 7 -23.33 -21.76 -9.77
CA LYS A 7 -23.17 -20.55 -10.59
C LYS A 7 -21.68 -20.16 -10.74
N GLU A 8 -20.89 -20.33 -9.71
CA GLU A 8 -19.45 -20.04 -9.70
C GLU A 8 -18.70 -21.00 -10.62
N ILE A 9 -18.94 -22.29 -10.50
CA ILE A 9 -18.41 -23.33 -11.39
C ILE A 9 -18.76 -22.99 -12.86
N LYS A 10 -20.02 -22.64 -13.13
CA LYS A 10 -20.49 -22.25 -14.45
C LYS A 10 -19.73 -21.07 -15.03
N ASN A 11 -19.50 -20.04 -14.21
CA ASN A 11 -18.76 -18.83 -14.66
C ASN A 11 -17.30 -19.15 -14.99
N ILE A 12 -16.63 -19.99 -14.19
CA ILE A 12 -15.24 -20.39 -14.43
C ILE A 12 -15.14 -21.19 -15.74
N ILE A 13 -16.01 -22.16 -15.93
CA ILE A 13 -16.04 -22.97 -17.15
C ILE A 13 -16.32 -22.09 -18.37
N GLN A 14 -17.23 -21.11 -18.28
CA GLN A 14 -17.53 -20.18 -19.36
C GLN A 14 -16.31 -19.30 -19.71
N LYS A 15 -15.56 -18.83 -18.71
CA LYS A 15 -14.32 -18.06 -18.91
C LYS A 15 -13.20 -18.89 -19.53
N LEU A 16 -13.17 -20.19 -19.28
CA LEU A 16 -12.24 -21.14 -19.90
C LEU A 16 -12.64 -21.53 -21.32
N CYS A 17 -13.72 -20.94 -21.89
CA CYS A 17 -14.26 -21.26 -23.21
C CYS A 17 -14.65 -22.75 -23.39
N LEU A 18 -15.01 -23.43 -22.31
CA LEU A 18 -15.43 -24.82 -22.30
C LEU A 18 -16.95 -24.92 -22.51
N ASN A 19 -17.38 -25.69 -23.48
CA ASN A 19 -18.78 -25.73 -23.97
C ASN A 19 -19.72 -26.66 -23.19
N HIS A 20 -19.23 -27.49 -22.26
CA HIS A 20 -20.05 -28.42 -21.49
C HIS A 20 -19.71 -28.45 -20.01
N PHE A 21 -20.77 -28.47 -19.18
CA PHE A 21 -20.75 -28.15 -17.76
C PHE A 21 -20.91 -29.38 -16.87
N THR A 22 -19.86 -29.79 -16.20
CA THR A 22 -20.01 -30.60 -14.98
C THR A 22 -18.83 -30.38 -14.04
N LYS A 23 -19.06 -30.48 -12.72
CA LYS A 23 -18.02 -30.64 -11.69
C LYS A 23 -16.97 -31.70 -12.09
N LYS A 24 -17.41 -32.73 -12.81
CA LYS A 24 -16.57 -33.79 -13.38
C LYS A 24 -15.50 -33.25 -14.33
N LEU A 25 -15.80 -32.17 -15.11
CA LEU A 25 -14.84 -31.57 -16.01
C LEU A 25 -13.71 -30.86 -15.26
N LEU A 26 -14.03 -30.09 -14.21
CA LEU A 26 -12.99 -29.44 -13.39
C LEU A 26 -12.06 -30.46 -12.74
N ASN A 27 -12.59 -31.62 -12.32
CA ASN A 27 -11.78 -32.71 -11.75
C ASN A 27 -10.85 -33.38 -12.79
N CYS A 28 -11.11 -33.24 -14.09
CA CYS A 28 -10.27 -33.77 -15.17
C CYS A 28 -9.19 -32.79 -15.65
N LEU A 29 -9.20 -31.54 -15.17
CA LEU A 29 -8.19 -30.55 -15.56
C LEU A 29 -6.84 -30.92 -14.95
N ASP A 30 -5.79 -30.62 -15.73
CA ASP A 30 -4.40 -30.79 -15.29
C ASP A 30 -3.97 -29.70 -14.28
N GLU A 31 -2.82 -29.90 -13.69
CA GLU A 31 -2.26 -29.02 -12.66
C GLU A 31 -1.97 -27.61 -13.22
N ASP A 32 -1.44 -27.48 -14.44
CA ASP A 32 -1.13 -26.20 -15.06
C ASP A 32 -2.39 -25.36 -15.28
N THR A 33 -3.47 -26.01 -15.70
CA THR A 33 -4.78 -25.36 -15.85
C THR A 33 -5.33 -24.90 -14.48
N TRP A 34 -5.19 -25.72 -13.43
CA TRP A 34 -5.60 -25.35 -12.08
C TRP A 34 -4.75 -24.20 -11.54
N ASN A 35 -3.44 -24.20 -11.76
CA ASN A 35 -2.55 -23.10 -11.39
C ASN A 35 -2.98 -21.80 -12.07
N TRP A 36 -3.29 -21.85 -13.38
CA TRP A 36 -3.81 -20.70 -14.12
C TRP A 36 -5.15 -20.20 -13.54
N ILE A 37 -6.08 -21.12 -13.23
CA ILE A 37 -7.38 -20.81 -12.62
C ILE A 37 -7.19 -20.14 -11.27
N CYS A 38 -6.37 -20.72 -10.37
CA CYS A 38 -6.10 -20.18 -9.02
C CYS A 38 -5.49 -18.78 -9.06
N TYR A 39 -4.64 -18.51 -10.06
CA TYR A 39 -4.02 -17.21 -10.27
C TYR A 39 -4.99 -16.15 -10.81
N ASN A 40 -5.85 -16.53 -11.78
CA ASN A 40 -6.63 -15.56 -12.57
C ASN A 40 -8.09 -15.41 -12.14
N GLN A 41 -8.63 -16.27 -11.29
CA GLN A 41 -10.01 -16.24 -10.87
C GLN A 41 -10.12 -15.96 -9.36
N THR A 42 -11.27 -15.42 -8.97
CA THR A 42 -11.62 -15.24 -7.54
C THR A 42 -12.64 -16.30 -7.17
N PHE A 43 -12.39 -16.99 -6.07
CA PHE A 43 -13.22 -18.10 -5.56
C PHE A 43 -13.96 -17.72 -4.28
N SER A 44 -15.09 -18.40 -4.06
CA SER A 44 -15.68 -18.51 -2.73
C SER A 44 -14.93 -19.58 -1.93
N GLU A 45 -14.97 -19.45 -0.62
CA GLU A 45 -14.44 -20.50 0.28
C GLU A 45 -15.12 -21.84 0.06
N ASP A 46 -16.45 -21.87 -0.20
CA ASP A 46 -17.19 -23.08 -0.54
C ASP A 46 -16.63 -23.78 -1.81
N PHE A 47 -16.19 -22.97 -2.81
CA PHE A 47 -15.55 -23.52 -4.01
C PHE A 47 -14.18 -24.13 -3.69
N ILE A 48 -13.37 -23.44 -2.88
CA ILE A 48 -12.04 -23.93 -2.50
C ILE A 48 -12.17 -25.23 -1.70
N ARG A 49 -13.13 -25.31 -0.74
CA ARG A 49 -13.42 -26.55 0.01
C ARG A 49 -13.80 -27.71 -0.90
N GLU A 50 -14.62 -27.46 -1.93
CA GLU A 50 -15.08 -28.49 -2.86
C GLU A 50 -13.94 -29.05 -3.71
N PHE A 51 -12.91 -28.23 -4.00
CA PHE A 51 -11.78 -28.60 -4.84
C PHE A 51 -10.44 -28.52 -4.11
N GLU A 52 -10.42 -28.71 -2.80
CA GLU A 52 -9.22 -28.60 -1.94
C GLU A 52 -8.03 -29.42 -2.42
N HIS A 53 -8.31 -30.62 -3.00
CA HIS A 53 -7.31 -31.54 -3.54
C HIS A 53 -6.80 -31.18 -4.95
N LYS A 54 -7.34 -30.12 -5.58
CA LYS A 54 -7.00 -29.65 -6.92
C LYS A 54 -6.38 -28.26 -6.95
N VAL A 55 -6.72 -27.44 -5.97
CA VAL A 55 -6.24 -26.06 -5.92
C VAL A 55 -4.75 -26.00 -5.56
N ASN A 56 -4.07 -24.99 -6.06
CA ASN A 56 -2.72 -24.67 -5.63
C ASN A 56 -2.79 -23.78 -4.39
N TRP A 57 -2.47 -24.33 -3.23
CA TRP A 57 -2.59 -23.65 -1.95
C TRP A 57 -1.70 -22.42 -1.82
N SER A 58 -0.53 -22.37 -2.48
CA SER A 58 0.27 -21.15 -2.54
C SER A 58 -0.48 -20.02 -3.25
N TYR A 59 -1.12 -20.30 -4.38
CA TYR A 59 -1.94 -19.30 -5.08
C TYR A 59 -3.22 -18.96 -4.32
N ILE A 60 -3.87 -19.93 -3.68
CA ILE A 60 -5.03 -19.67 -2.80
C ILE A 60 -4.63 -18.71 -1.67
N SER A 61 -3.53 -18.99 -0.97
CA SER A 61 -3.03 -18.17 0.14
C SER A 61 -2.67 -16.74 -0.28
N GLU A 62 -2.17 -16.56 -1.52
CA GLU A 62 -1.75 -15.27 -2.05
C GLU A 62 -2.90 -14.46 -2.65
N TYR A 63 -3.72 -15.09 -3.51
CA TYR A 63 -4.63 -14.37 -4.41
C TYR A 63 -6.08 -14.39 -3.98
N GLN A 64 -6.51 -15.33 -3.13
CA GLN A 64 -7.87 -15.40 -2.66
C GLN A 64 -8.05 -14.58 -1.37
N LYS A 65 -9.27 -14.13 -1.13
CA LYS A 65 -9.63 -13.49 0.14
C LYS A 65 -10.20 -14.56 1.07
N LEU A 66 -9.44 -14.89 2.10
CA LEU A 66 -9.78 -15.95 3.05
C LEU A 66 -10.21 -15.34 4.39
N SER A 67 -11.20 -15.98 5.02
CA SER A 67 -11.54 -15.72 6.43
C SER A 67 -10.56 -16.44 7.35
N GLU A 68 -10.41 -15.95 8.58
CA GLU A 68 -9.57 -16.61 9.58
C GLU A 68 -10.08 -18.02 9.88
N ASN A 69 -11.40 -18.22 9.99
CA ASN A 69 -11.99 -19.54 10.16
C ASN A 69 -11.63 -20.50 9.02
N PHE A 70 -11.59 -20.02 7.79
CA PHE A 70 -11.18 -20.85 6.65
C PHE A 70 -9.68 -21.21 6.75
N ILE A 71 -8.83 -20.27 7.16
CA ILE A 71 -7.39 -20.53 7.34
C ILE A 71 -7.18 -21.57 8.46
N ILE A 72 -7.96 -21.49 9.56
CA ILE A 72 -7.93 -22.49 10.64
C ILE A 72 -8.30 -23.88 10.13
N ASP A 73 -9.38 -24.00 9.34
CA ASP A 73 -9.84 -25.27 8.80
C ASP A 73 -8.79 -25.95 7.88
N PHE A 74 -7.94 -25.14 7.25
CA PHE A 74 -6.92 -25.58 6.28
C PHE A 74 -5.49 -25.20 6.70
N GLN A 75 -5.23 -25.14 8.00
CA GLN A 75 -3.96 -24.69 8.56
C GLN A 75 -2.74 -25.50 8.08
N ASP A 76 -2.94 -26.78 7.79
CA ASP A 76 -1.90 -27.71 7.32
C ASP A 76 -1.62 -27.57 5.80
N GLU A 77 -2.52 -26.93 5.05
CA GLU A 77 -2.43 -26.80 3.59
C GLU A 77 -1.97 -25.40 3.15
N VAL A 78 -2.32 -24.37 3.90
CA VAL A 78 -2.04 -22.99 3.53
C VAL A 78 -0.53 -22.66 3.56
N ASP A 79 -0.11 -21.75 2.68
CA ASP A 79 1.23 -21.18 2.71
C ASP A 79 1.26 -20.03 3.72
N TRP A 80 1.75 -20.28 4.93
CA TRP A 80 1.79 -19.32 6.03
C TRP A 80 2.59 -18.04 5.73
N ALA A 81 3.63 -18.12 4.89
CA ALA A 81 4.37 -16.93 4.48
C ALA A 81 3.48 -16.02 3.62
N ARG A 82 2.68 -16.59 2.71
CA ARG A 82 1.74 -15.87 1.88
C ARG A 82 0.53 -15.39 2.68
N ILE A 83 -0.02 -16.21 3.58
CA ILE A 83 -1.07 -15.81 4.54
C ILE A 83 -0.62 -14.57 5.31
N SER A 84 0.55 -14.62 5.94
CA SER A 84 1.10 -13.51 6.74
C SER A 84 1.26 -12.22 5.92
N TYR A 85 1.58 -12.32 4.63
CA TYR A 85 1.82 -11.19 3.74
C TYR A 85 0.55 -10.65 3.06
N HIS A 86 -0.36 -11.53 2.62
CA HIS A 86 -1.45 -11.17 1.73
C HIS A 86 -2.83 -11.10 2.40
N GLN A 87 -3.06 -11.86 3.48
CA GLN A 87 -4.32 -11.85 4.20
C GLN A 87 -4.36 -10.75 5.26
N ARG A 88 -5.57 -10.37 5.68
CA ARG A 88 -5.77 -9.49 6.84
C ARG A 88 -6.05 -10.36 8.04
N LEU A 89 -5.16 -10.29 9.00
CA LEU A 89 -5.22 -11.10 10.21
C LEU A 89 -5.50 -10.21 11.42
N SER A 90 -6.32 -10.69 12.33
CA SER A 90 -6.50 -10.09 13.65
C SER A 90 -5.28 -10.37 14.54
N GLU A 91 -5.05 -9.52 15.53
CA GLU A 91 -3.98 -9.75 16.49
C GLU A 91 -4.21 -11.03 17.30
N ASP A 92 -5.48 -11.37 17.60
CA ASP A 92 -5.82 -12.60 18.30
C ASP A 92 -5.48 -13.84 17.46
N PHE A 93 -5.77 -13.81 16.16
CA PHE A 93 -5.38 -14.87 15.24
C PHE A 93 -3.85 -15.00 15.16
N ILE A 94 -3.11 -13.89 15.10
CA ILE A 94 -1.63 -13.93 15.05
C ILE A 94 -1.07 -14.49 16.37
N ARG A 95 -1.70 -14.22 17.53
CA ARG A 95 -1.29 -14.80 18.82
C ARG A 95 -1.49 -16.31 18.84
N GLU A 96 -2.63 -16.78 18.35
CA GLU A 96 -2.96 -18.21 18.30
C GLU A 96 -1.98 -18.97 17.39
N PHE A 97 -1.63 -18.38 16.24
CA PHE A 97 -0.74 -19.00 15.24
C PHE A 97 0.67 -18.39 15.21
N GLN A 98 1.17 -17.96 16.37
CA GLN A 98 2.45 -17.26 16.50
C GLN A 98 3.67 -18.04 16.01
N ASP A 99 3.59 -19.37 16.00
CA ASP A 99 4.67 -20.26 15.57
C ASP A 99 4.60 -20.59 14.07
N GLU A 100 3.46 -20.35 13.42
CA GLU A 100 3.23 -20.58 11.99
C GLU A 100 3.45 -19.31 11.16
N VAL A 101 3.06 -18.15 11.68
CA VAL A 101 3.14 -16.90 10.95
C VAL A 101 4.59 -16.48 10.68
N THR A 102 4.80 -15.84 9.54
CA THR A 102 6.09 -15.23 9.21
C THR A 102 6.16 -13.82 9.80
N TRP A 103 6.82 -13.64 10.93
CA TRP A 103 6.90 -12.39 11.68
C TRP A 103 7.39 -11.20 10.87
N HIS A 104 8.33 -11.41 9.94
CA HIS A 104 8.76 -10.39 8.98
C HIS A 104 7.59 -9.85 8.16
N ASN A 105 6.76 -10.72 7.61
CA ASN A 105 5.59 -10.35 6.82
C ASN A 105 4.51 -9.68 7.67
N ILE A 106 4.29 -10.18 8.90
CA ILE A 106 3.38 -9.56 9.88
C ILE A 106 3.79 -8.11 10.14
N GLY A 107 5.07 -7.86 10.48
CA GLY A 107 5.58 -6.52 10.77
C GLY A 107 5.43 -5.54 9.60
N ILE A 108 5.53 -6.01 8.36
CA ILE A 108 5.44 -5.19 7.15
C ILE A 108 3.99 -4.93 6.73
N ARG A 109 3.11 -5.92 6.86
CA ARG A 109 1.82 -5.94 6.15
C ARG A 109 0.61 -5.76 7.03
N GLN A 110 0.67 -6.21 8.28
CA GLN A 110 -0.43 -6.07 9.23
C GLN A 110 -0.43 -4.70 9.89
N LYS A 111 -1.60 -4.23 10.28
CA LYS A 111 -1.71 -3.06 11.17
C LYS A 111 -1.72 -3.58 12.61
N LEU A 112 -0.69 -3.24 13.33
CA LEU A 112 -0.49 -3.71 14.69
C LEU A 112 -0.74 -2.58 15.69
N SER A 113 -1.33 -2.93 16.84
CA SER A 113 -1.37 -2.04 17.99
C SER A 113 0.00 -1.96 18.65
N GLU A 114 0.28 -0.87 19.35
CA GLU A 114 1.51 -0.72 20.10
C GLU A 114 1.63 -1.78 21.21
N ASP A 115 0.50 -2.18 21.81
CA ASP A 115 0.46 -3.24 22.82
C ASP A 115 0.85 -4.59 22.24
N PHE A 116 0.39 -4.91 21.05
CA PHE A 116 0.80 -6.13 20.34
C PHE A 116 2.30 -6.10 19.98
N ILE A 117 2.82 -4.95 19.54
CA ILE A 117 4.26 -4.82 19.24
C ILE A 117 5.09 -4.97 20.52
N ARG A 118 4.61 -4.46 21.69
CA ARG A 118 5.27 -4.65 22.99
C ARG A 118 5.32 -6.12 23.40
N GLU A 119 4.20 -6.83 23.22
CA GLU A 119 4.05 -8.26 23.57
C GLU A 119 5.06 -9.11 22.78
N PHE A 120 5.23 -8.83 21.50
CA PHE A 120 6.08 -9.60 20.60
C PHE A 120 7.35 -8.84 20.14
N LYS A 121 7.85 -7.92 20.96
CA LYS A 121 8.96 -7.01 20.66
C LYS A 121 10.24 -7.67 20.14
N ASP A 122 10.49 -8.93 20.50
CA ASP A 122 11.69 -9.68 20.15
C ASP A 122 11.52 -10.57 18.91
N LYS A 123 10.28 -10.63 18.36
CA LYS A 123 9.96 -11.32 17.11
C LYS A 123 10.09 -10.40 15.89
N PHE A 124 10.09 -9.07 16.07
CA PHE A 124 10.06 -8.10 14.98
C PHE A 124 11.43 -7.60 14.58
N ASP A 125 11.60 -7.35 13.28
CA ASP A 125 12.65 -6.47 12.77
C ASP A 125 12.21 -5.01 12.97
N TRP A 126 12.91 -4.30 13.86
CA TRP A 126 12.60 -2.93 14.25
C TRP A 126 12.77 -1.91 13.13
N SER A 127 13.60 -2.18 12.12
CA SER A 127 13.71 -1.32 10.95
C SER A 127 12.38 -1.29 10.18
N TYR A 128 11.74 -2.45 10.00
CA TYR A 128 10.43 -2.51 9.35
C TYR A 128 9.33 -1.93 10.23
N ILE A 129 9.30 -2.21 11.54
CA ILE A 129 8.34 -1.59 12.48
C ILE A 129 8.45 -0.07 12.42
N SER A 130 9.66 0.49 12.50
CA SER A 130 9.91 1.94 12.42
C SER A 130 9.42 2.56 11.10
N LYS A 131 9.50 1.79 10.00
CA LYS A 131 9.12 2.21 8.65
C LYS A 131 7.63 2.10 8.38
N THR A 132 6.98 1.00 8.80
CA THR A 132 5.66 0.59 8.30
C THR A 132 4.53 0.81 9.28
N GLN A 133 4.81 0.74 10.59
CA GLN A 133 3.80 0.92 11.63
C GLN A 133 3.65 2.39 12.00
N LYS A 134 2.46 2.75 12.49
CA LYS A 134 2.21 4.09 13.01
C LYS A 134 2.48 4.07 14.51
N LEU A 135 3.56 4.74 14.93
CA LEU A 135 4.01 4.74 16.31
C LEU A 135 3.75 6.10 16.98
N SER A 136 3.34 6.07 18.24
CA SER A 136 3.28 7.26 19.08
C SER A 136 4.69 7.67 19.54
N GLU A 137 4.86 8.94 19.89
CA GLU A 137 6.12 9.42 20.44
C GLU A 137 6.47 8.73 21.77
N ASP A 138 5.48 8.41 22.60
CA ASP A 138 5.70 7.69 23.85
C ASP A 138 6.19 6.26 23.60
N PHE A 139 5.64 5.59 22.60
CA PHE A 139 6.13 4.27 22.20
C PHE A 139 7.57 4.35 21.66
N ILE A 140 7.89 5.36 20.85
CA ILE A 140 9.26 5.55 20.34
C ILE A 140 10.23 5.85 21.50
N ARG A 141 9.82 6.62 22.52
CA ARG A 141 10.61 6.85 23.74
C ARG A 141 10.90 5.56 24.50
N GLU A 142 9.88 4.72 24.67
CA GLU A 142 9.99 3.42 25.33
C GLU A 142 11.00 2.51 24.62
N PHE A 143 10.97 2.49 23.30
CA PHE A 143 11.81 1.63 22.48
C PHE A 143 12.95 2.36 21.74
N ARG A 144 13.42 3.49 22.31
CA ARG A 144 14.42 4.37 21.69
C ARG A 144 15.72 3.70 21.27
N ASP A 145 16.07 2.56 21.89
CA ASP A 145 17.30 1.82 21.61
C ASP A 145 17.07 0.65 20.63
N LYS A 146 15.81 0.37 20.29
CA LYS A 146 15.42 -0.66 19.30
C LYS A 146 15.01 -0.06 17.96
N VAL A 147 14.35 1.12 17.95
CA VAL A 147 13.84 1.75 16.72
C VAL A 147 14.98 2.17 15.80
N ASP A 148 14.68 2.15 14.51
CA ASP A 148 15.57 2.69 13.48
C ASP A 148 15.28 4.18 13.31
N TRP A 149 16.17 5.03 13.77
CA TRP A 149 16.02 6.48 13.78
C TRP A 149 15.96 7.11 12.39
N HIS A 150 16.59 6.53 11.39
CA HIS A 150 16.44 6.96 10.00
C HIS A 150 14.97 6.80 9.55
N TYR A 151 14.37 5.62 9.76
CA TYR A 151 12.98 5.39 9.41
C TYR A 151 11.99 6.15 10.31
N ILE A 152 12.28 6.32 11.59
CA ILE A 152 11.48 7.18 12.49
C ILE A 152 11.45 8.61 11.95
N SER A 153 12.61 9.21 11.65
CA SER A 153 12.71 10.58 11.15
C SER A 153 11.99 10.77 9.82
N LYS A 154 12.00 9.73 8.98
CA LYS A 154 11.39 9.71 7.65
C LYS A 154 9.90 9.45 7.66
N HIS A 155 9.44 8.43 8.40
CA HIS A 155 8.10 7.86 8.25
C HIS A 155 7.13 8.24 9.36
N GLN A 156 7.60 8.60 10.55
CA GLN A 156 6.75 9.01 11.66
C GLN A 156 6.48 10.52 11.62
N LYS A 157 5.34 10.92 12.19
CA LYS A 157 5.02 12.33 12.38
C LYS A 157 5.53 12.73 13.76
N LEU A 158 6.56 13.56 13.81
CA LEU A 158 7.22 13.97 15.03
C LEU A 158 6.84 15.41 15.42
N SER A 159 6.67 15.66 16.69
CA SER A 159 6.58 17.01 17.24
C SER A 159 7.97 17.65 17.29
N GLU A 160 8.01 18.98 17.27
CA GLU A 160 9.27 19.72 17.43
C GLU A 160 9.93 19.45 18.79
N ASP A 161 9.12 19.26 19.84
CA ASP A 161 9.63 18.95 21.18
C ASP A 161 10.26 17.56 21.23
N PHE A 162 9.67 16.59 20.54
CA PHE A 162 10.24 15.26 20.41
C PHE A 162 11.57 15.31 19.62
N ILE A 163 11.64 16.08 18.53
CA ILE A 163 12.88 16.23 17.75
C ILE A 163 13.97 16.89 18.60
N ARG A 164 13.62 17.88 19.47
CA ARG A 164 14.58 18.49 20.42
C ARG A 164 15.08 17.48 21.43
N GLU A 165 14.19 16.66 22.01
CA GLU A 165 14.53 15.62 22.98
C GLU A 165 15.52 14.61 22.40
N PHE A 166 15.36 14.25 21.13
CA PHE A 166 16.17 13.23 20.44
C PHE A 166 17.07 13.80 19.35
N GLN A 167 17.51 15.06 19.50
CA GLN A 167 18.29 15.77 18.48
C GLN A 167 19.60 15.08 18.07
N ASP A 168 20.16 14.24 18.93
CA ASP A 168 21.39 13.50 18.67
C ASP A 168 21.14 12.10 18.06
N ARG A 169 19.87 11.69 17.92
CA ARG A 169 19.47 10.40 17.36
C ARG A 169 18.74 10.52 16.04
N VAL A 170 17.97 11.61 15.83
CA VAL A 170 17.21 11.83 14.60
C VAL A 170 18.14 11.98 13.39
N ASP A 171 17.67 11.49 12.24
CA ASP A 171 18.32 11.76 10.96
C ASP A 171 17.88 13.15 10.46
N TRP A 172 18.75 14.14 10.57
CA TRP A 172 18.47 15.52 10.20
C TRP A 172 18.18 15.69 8.70
N ASN A 173 18.75 14.86 7.84
CA ASN A 173 18.41 14.88 6.42
C ASN A 173 16.96 14.47 6.18
N GLU A 174 16.51 13.41 6.87
CA GLU A 174 15.12 12.95 6.77
C GLU A 174 14.15 13.92 7.48
N ILE A 175 14.55 14.52 8.60
CA ILE A 175 13.81 15.60 9.27
C ILE A 175 13.61 16.77 8.31
N ASN A 176 14.67 17.23 7.65
CA ASN A 176 14.63 18.35 6.70
C ASN A 176 13.64 18.11 5.56
N VAL A 177 13.56 16.89 5.09
CA VAL A 177 12.75 16.49 3.94
C VAL A 177 11.30 16.14 4.32
N HIS A 178 11.10 15.50 5.46
CA HIS A 178 9.84 14.82 5.75
C HIS A 178 9.01 15.43 6.88
N GLN A 179 9.59 16.30 7.72
CA GLN A 179 8.87 16.94 8.82
C GLN A 179 8.42 18.36 8.44
N ILE A 180 7.28 18.80 9.00
CA ILE A 180 6.80 20.18 8.84
C ILE A 180 7.17 20.94 10.10
N LEU A 181 8.07 21.90 9.95
CA LEU A 181 8.70 22.61 11.06
C LEU A 181 8.26 24.08 11.10
N SER A 182 8.20 24.66 12.29
CA SER A 182 7.93 26.07 12.48
C SER A 182 9.15 26.93 12.11
N LYS A 183 8.91 28.20 11.78
CA LYS A 183 9.99 29.16 11.51
C LYS A 183 10.94 29.32 12.72
N LYS A 184 10.42 29.18 13.93
CA LYS A 184 11.21 29.22 15.17
C LYS A 184 12.16 28.03 15.23
N PHE A 185 11.66 26.84 14.95
CA PHE A 185 12.46 25.61 14.94
C PHE A 185 13.53 25.64 13.84
N LEU A 186 13.18 26.08 12.63
CA LEU A 186 14.13 26.24 11.52
C LEU A 186 15.28 27.19 11.85
N LYS A 187 14.99 28.27 12.63
CA LYS A 187 16.02 29.20 13.09
C LYS A 187 16.90 28.60 14.18
N GLU A 188 16.28 27.85 15.09
CA GLU A 188 16.94 27.18 16.23
C GLU A 188 17.99 26.16 15.77
N PHE A 189 17.66 25.38 14.73
CA PHE A 189 18.47 24.28 14.19
C PHE A 189 19.02 24.58 12.78
N SER A 190 19.29 25.86 12.49
CA SER A 190 19.77 26.27 11.17
C SER A 190 21.16 25.75 10.82
N ASP A 191 21.93 25.29 11.77
CA ASP A 191 23.22 24.63 11.61
C ASP A 191 23.12 23.15 11.24
N ARG A 192 21.96 22.51 11.47
CA ARG A 192 21.67 21.08 11.19
C ARG A 192 20.73 20.88 10.00
N LEU A 193 20.03 21.94 9.56
CA LEU A 193 19.02 21.90 8.49
C LEU A 193 19.49 22.68 7.27
N ASP A 194 19.30 22.10 6.08
CA ASP A 194 19.40 22.82 4.84
C ASP A 194 18.11 23.64 4.62
N ILE A 195 18.16 24.91 5.03
CA ILE A 195 17.00 25.82 4.98
C ILE A 195 16.56 26.12 3.56
N GLU A 196 17.48 26.15 2.59
CA GLU A 196 17.15 26.37 1.19
C GLU A 196 16.38 25.17 0.63
N LEU A 197 16.91 23.96 0.81
CA LEU A 197 16.25 22.72 0.43
C LEU A 197 14.89 22.56 1.15
N TYR A 198 14.83 22.86 2.47
CA TYR A 198 13.58 22.84 3.22
C TYR A 198 12.51 23.72 2.58
N ASN A 199 12.86 24.95 2.26
CA ASN A 199 11.95 25.91 1.63
C ASN A 199 11.49 25.43 0.25
N GLN A 200 12.38 24.86 -0.56
CA GLN A 200 12.03 24.30 -1.88
C GLN A 200 11.01 23.16 -1.73
N ILE A 201 11.19 22.26 -0.77
CA ILE A 201 10.34 21.08 -0.57
C ILE A 201 8.98 21.46 0.05
N HIS A 202 8.97 22.32 1.07
CA HIS A 202 7.78 22.64 1.87
C HIS A 202 7.04 23.89 1.40
N GLN A 203 7.51 24.55 0.35
CA GLN A 203 6.83 25.72 -0.20
C GLN A 203 5.44 25.33 -0.71
N LYS A 204 4.41 25.96 -0.14
CA LYS A 204 3.04 25.78 -0.61
C LYS A 204 2.85 26.47 -1.96
N LYS A 205 2.78 25.70 -3.03
CA LYS A 205 2.41 26.22 -4.35
C LYS A 205 1.05 26.92 -4.31
N THR A 206 0.98 28.10 -4.89
CA THR A 206 -0.30 28.80 -5.04
C THR A 206 -1.23 28.03 -5.98
N ARG A 207 -2.52 28.37 -5.98
CA ARG A 207 -3.49 27.75 -6.89
C ARG A 207 -3.10 27.97 -8.36
N GLU A 208 -2.61 29.18 -8.68
CA GLU A 208 -2.18 29.58 -10.02
C GLU A 208 -0.97 28.77 -10.47
N GLN A 209 0.03 28.61 -9.61
CA GLN A 209 1.20 27.77 -9.88
C GLN A 209 0.81 26.33 -10.16
N LYS A 210 -0.07 25.76 -9.34
CA LYS A 210 -0.58 24.38 -9.54
C LYS A 210 -1.33 24.24 -10.87
N ILE A 211 -2.18 25.20 -11.24
CA ILE A 211 -2.91 25.19 -12.51
C ILE A 211 -1.92 25.24 -13.69
N LYS A 212 -0.91 26.12 -13.61
CA LYS A 212 0.11 26.23 -14.63
C LYS A 212 0.84 24.90 -14.85
N GLU A 213 1.36 24.30 -13.76
CA GLU A 213 2.06 23.02 -13.82
C GLU A 213 1.18 21.87 -14.33
N MET A 214 -0.08 21.78 -13.86
CA MET A 214 -1.02 20.77 -14.33
C MET A 214 -1.32 20.93 -15.83
N LYS A 215 -1.41 22.15 -16.31
CA LYS A 215 -1.62 22.45 -17.73
C LYS A 215 -0.42 22.05 -18.57
N GLU A 216 0.79 22.41 -18.13
CA GLU A 216 2.06 22.03 -18.79
C GLU A 216 2.22 20.50 -18.80
N TYR A 217 1.97 19.83 -17.67
CA TYR A 217 2.00 18.38 -17.57
C TYR A 217 0.98 17.73 -18.51
N ALA A 218 -0.27 18.20 -18.51
CA ALA A 218 -1.32 17.68 -19.39
C ALA A 218 -0.95 17.86 -20.88
N GLN A 219 -0.39 19.00 -21.26
CA GLN A 219 0.07 19.26 -22.63
C GLN A 219 1.24 18.36 -23.03
N LYS A 220 2.24 18.22 -22.16
CA LYS A 220 3.41 17.37 -22.42
C LYS A 220 2.99 15.92 -22.69
N TRP A 221 1.99 15.43 -21.99
CA TRP A 221 1.61 14.02 -21.98
C TRP A 221 0.27 13.72 -22.65
N ASN A 222 -0.32 14.69 -23.35
CA ASN A 222 -1.62 14.56 -24.05
C ASN A 222 -2.75 14.05 -23.14
N LEU A 223 -2.79 14.54 -21.89
CA LEU A 223 -3.83 14.23 -20.93
C LEU A 223 -4.93 15.30 -20.91
N LYS A 224 -6.12 14.95 -20.49
CA LYS A 224 -7.22 15.91 -20.34
C LYS A 224 -7.07 16.71 -19.06
N PHE A 225 -7.06 18.05 -19.18
CA PHE A 225 -7.17 18.99 -18.07
C PHE A 225 -8.27 20.02 -18.38
N ASP A 226 -9.27 20.12 -17.53
CA ASP A 226 -10.44 21.01 -17.73
C ASP A 226 -10.36 22.33 -16.95
N GLY A 227 -9.19 22.67 -16.40
CA GLY A 227 -8.97 23.84 -15.55
C GLY A 227 -9.28 23.59 -14.06
N LYS A 228 -9.96 22.51 -13.73
CA LYS A 228 -10.31 22.10 -12.37
C LYS A 228 -9.77 20.71 -12.00
N TYR A 229 -9.79 19.80 -12.95
CA TYR A 229 -9.35 18.42 -12.78
C TYR A 229 -8.41 17.97 -13.90
N LEU A 230 -7.35 17.24 -13.52
CA LEU A 230 -6.50 16.45 -14.42
C LEU A 230 -7.01 15.00 -14.41
N TYR A 231 -7.13 14.40 -15.60
CA TYR A 231 -7.53 13.02 -15.79
C TYR A 231 -6.30 12.20 -16.15
N ALA A 232 -5.99 11.20 -15.36
CA ALA A 232 -4.80 10.37 -15.48
C ALA A 232 -5.08 8.95 -15.02
N PHE A 233 -4.08 8.08 -15.01
CA PHE A 233 -4.22 6.69 -14.64
C PHE A 233 -3.43 6.34 -13.38
N ARG A 234 -3.88 5.29 -12.71
CA ARG A 234 -3.14 4.61 -11.66
C ARG A 234 -2.91 3.17 -12.06
N LYS A 235 -1.68 2.69 -11.79
CA LYS A 235 -1.32 1.28 -11.95
C LYS A 235 -1.45 0.58 -10.61
N HIS A 236 -2.18 -0.52 -10.57
CA HIS A 236 -2.29 -1.41 -9.42
C HIS A 236 -2.31 -2.87 -9.90
N SER A 237 -2.24 -3.83 -8.97
CA SER A 237 -2.31 -5.25 -9.31
C SER A 237 -3.64 -5.60 -9.97
N ILE A 238 -3.67 -6.69 -10.73
CA ILE A 238 -4.89 -7.21 -11.38
C ILE A 238 -6.04 -7.46 -10.41
N HIS A 239 -5.76 -7.56 -9.10
CA HIS A 239 -6.73 -7.77 -8.04
C HIS A 239 -7.20 -6.46 -7.39
N GLY A 240 -6.92 -5.30 -8.00
CA GLY A 240 -7.35 -3.99 -7.50
C GLY A 240 -6.59 -3.48 -6.28
N ARG A 241 -5.50 -4.12 -5.88
CA ARG A 241 -4.68 -3.66 -4.75
C ARG A 241 -3.71 -2.57 -5.20
N GLY A 242 -3.66 -1.48 -4.48
CA GLY A 242 -2.65 -0.43 -4.69
C GLY A 242 -1.25 -0.99 -4.52
N SER A 243 -0.34 -0.66 -5.45
CA SER A 243 1.03 -1.19 -5.49
C SER A 243 1.88 -0.94 -4.24
N PHE A 244 1.45 -0.04 -3.35
CA PHE A 244 2.21 0.33 -2.14
C PHE A 244 1.49 0.08 -0.81
N ASN A 245 0.14 0.09 -0.77
CA ASN A 245 -0.61 0.02 0.49
C ASN A 245 -1.62 -1.13 0.55
N GLY A 246 -1.65 -2.03 -0.43
CA GLY A 246 -2.56 -3.19 -0.45
C GLY A 246 -4.06 -2.85 -0.41
N GLY A 247 -4.43 -1.56 -0.50
CA GLY A 247 -5.81 -1.09 -0.46
C GLY A 247 -6.53 -1.23 -1.80
N PHE A 248 -7.82 -1.59 -1.76
CA PHE A 248 -8.66 -1.57 -2.96
C PHE A 248 -9.15 -0.15 -3.24
N TYR A 249 -9.16 0.22 -4.52
CA TYR A 249 -9.75 1.47 -4.98
C TYR A 249 -11.17 1.23 -5.49
N GLU A 250 -12.13 1.93 -4.89
CA GLU A 250 -13.54 1.81 -5.23
C GLU A 250 -13.98 3.00 -6.11
N LYS A 251 -14.72 2.71 -7.18
CA LYS A 251 -15.28 3.72 -8.07
C LYS A 251 -16.08 4.78 -7.29
N GLY A 252 -15.86 6.05 -7.62
CA GLY A 252 -16.51 7.19 -6.97
C GLY A 252 -15.86 7.64 -5.67
N LYS A 253 -15.00 6.85 -5.06
CA LYS A 253 -14.34 7.23 -3.80
C LYS A 253 -13.15 8.16 -4.00
N TYR A 254 -12.97 9.06 -3.04
CA TYR A 254 -11.83 9.96 -2.94
C TYR A 254 -10.80 9.38 -1.95
N TYR A 255 -9.54 9.36 -2.38
CA TYR A 255 -8.40 8.90 -1.60
C TYR A 255 -7.42 10.04 -1.41
N ARG A 256 -6.88 10.20 -0.21
CA ARG A 256 -5.90 11.22 0.13
C ARG A 256 -4.74 10.63 0.94
N ASP A 257 -3.53 11.02 0.57
CA ASP A 257 -2.34 10.83 1.39
C ASP A 257 -2.10 12.09 2.23
N TRP A 258 -1.58 11.93 3.43
CA TRP A 258 -1.26 13.05 4.32
C TRP A 258 0.13 13.63 4.03
N LYS A 259 1.00 12.89 3.34
CA LYS A 259 2.30 13.31 2.83
C LYS A 259 2.33 13.23 1.31
N CYS A 260 2.95 14.24 0.69
CA CYS A 260 3.29 14.21 -0.71
C CYS A 260 4.66 14.85 -0.87
N ASP A 261 5.65 14.07 -1.29
CA ASP A 261 6.99 14.57 -1.54
C ASP A 261 6.99 15.44 -2.78
N MET A 262 7.43 16.69 -2.62
CA MET A 262 7.39 17.70 -3.66
C MET A 262 8.68 17.78 -4.50
N ARG A 263 9.67 16.94 -4.24
CA ARG A 263 10.89 16.85 -5.03
C ARG A 263 10.62 16.25 -6.40
N GLU A 264 11.10 16.88 -7.44
CA GLU A 264 10.85 16.45 -8.83
C GLU A 264 11.80 15.32 -9.28
N ASP A 265 12.93 15.15 -8.60
CA ASP A 265 14.01 14.20 -8.90
C ASP A 265 13.90 12.85 -8.16
N VAL A 266 12.94 12.70 -7.25
CA VAL A 266 12.77 11.49 -6.45
C VAL A 266 11.63 10.63 -6.98
N TYR A 267 11.95 9.42 -7.47
CA TYR A 267 10.97 8.51 -8.08
C TYR A 267 10.08 7.79 -7.07
N ASN A 268 10.66 7.26 -5.99
CA ASN A 268 9.95 6.47 -4.97
C ASN A 268 9.86 7.23 -3.66
N SER A 269 8.79 7.99 -3.46
CA SER A 269 8.57 8.77 -2.27
C SER A 269 7.08 8.89 -1.93
N PHE A 270 6.74 9.67 -0.90
CA PHE A 270 5.36 9.84 -0.43
C PHE A 270 4.45 10.52 -1.45
N GLY A 271 3.17 10.23 -1.34
CA GLY A 271 2.13 10.68 -2.23
C GLY A 271 1.67 9.61 -3.22
N PHE A 272 0.48 9.82 -3.77
CA PHE A 272 -0.03 8.93 -4.78
C PHE A 272 0.63 9.19 -6.15
N GLY A 273 1.24 8.18 -6.76
CA GLY A 273 1.70 8.28 -8.14
C GLY A 273 0.53 8.20 -9.12
N ILE A 274 0.42 9.15 -10.04
CA ILE A 274 -0.41 9.06 -11.24
C ILE A 274 0.50 8.90 -12.46
N ARG A 275 -0.01 8.30 -13.53
CA ARG A 275 0.75 7.92 -14.72
C ARG A 275 -0.06 8.15 -16.00
N LEU A 276 0.60 7.99 -17.15
CA LEU A 276 -0.03 8.05 -18.47
C LEU A 276 -0.91 6.83 -18.73
N GLU A 277 -0.52 5.68 -18.18
CA GLU A 277 -1.19 4.39 -18.36
C GLU A 277 -1.42 3.70 -17.02
N GLY A 278 -2.47 2.93 -16.96
CA GLY A 278 -2.85 2.14 -15.79
C GLY A 278 -4.21 1.50 -15.96
N ASN A 279 -4.58 0.71 -14.97
CA ASN A 279 -5.84 -0.04 -14.96
C ASN A 279 -6.97 0.67 -14.19
N THR A 280 -6.74 1.89 -13.71
CA THR A 280 -7.75 2.70 -13.03
C THR A 280 -7.67 4.14 -13.48
N LEU A 281 -8.74 4.64 -14.08
CA LEU A 281 -8.88 6.05 -14.43
C LEU A 281 -9.22 6.88 -13.19
N VAL A 282 -8.46 7.94 -12.96
CA VAL A 282 -8.62 8.83 -11.81
C VAL A 282 -8.68 10.29 -12.25
N LYS A 283 -9.33 11.13 -11.42
CA LYS A 283 -9.24 12.58 -11.55
C LYS A 283 -8.57 13.20 -10.33
N VAL A 284 -7.69 14.16 -10.58
CA VAL A 284 -6.93 14.91 -9.57
C VAL A 284 -7.38 16.36 -9.59
N SER A 285 -7.82 16.89 -8.44
CA SER A 285 -8.17 18.30 -8.33
C SER A 285 -6.92 19.18 -8.21
N VAL A 286 -7.02 20.46 -8.57
CA VAL A 286 -5.91 21.44 -8.45
C VAL A 286 -5.37 21.49 -7.01
N LYS A 287 -6.24 21.40 -5.98
CA LYS A 287 -5.79 21.38 -4.58
C LYS A 287 -4.92 20.17 -4.24
N ASP A 288 -5.15 19.05 -4.91
CA ASP A 288 -4.48 17.77 -4.66
C ASP A 288 -3.25 17.56 -5.55
N TRP A 289 -2.95 18.51 -6.46
CA TRP A 289 -1.75 18.47 -7.26
C TRP A 289 -0.49 18.61 -6.38
N GLY A 290 0.45 17.72 -6.59
CA GLY A 290 1.77 17.73 -5.97
C GLY A 290 2.84 18.23 -6.94
N VAL A 291 3.52 17.30 -7.61
CA VAL A 291 4.65 17.60 -8.50
C VAL A 291 4.76 16.58 -9.63
N ALA A 292 5.09 17.03 -10.83
CA ALA A 292 5.53 16.17 -11.92
C ALA A 292 6.97 15.72 -11.67
N ILE A 293 7.28 14.44 -11.90
CA ILE A 293 8.65 13.94 -11.77
C ILE A 293 9.43 14.32 -13.03
N LYS A 294 10.61 14.93 -12.85
CA LYS A 294 11.55 15.23 -13.93
C LYS A 294 12.10 13.93 -14.52
N ASP A 295 12.34 13.96 -15.81
CA ASP A 295 13.05 12.90 -16.56
C ASP A 295 12.42 11.51 -16.43
N ASP A 296 11.13 11.43 -16.05
CA ASP A 296 10.39 10.19 -16.01
C ASP A 296 9.72 9.91 -17.36
N SER A 297 10.22 8.89 -18.07
CA SER A 297 9.66 8.42 -19.35
C SER A 297 8.23 7.93 -19.24
N ASP A 298 7.82 7.46 -18.05
CA ASP A 298 6.47 6.95 -17.77
C ASP A 298 5.47 8.06 -17.44
N GLY A 299 5.90 9.33 -17.45
CA GLY A 299 5.05 10.48 -17.15
C GLY A 299 4.46 10.44 -15.75
N LYS A 300 5.24 10.04 -14.76
CA LYS A 300 4.78 9.96 -13.37
C LYS A 300 4.63 11.35 -12.76
N ALA A 301 3.55 11.57 -12.04
CA ALA A 301 3.41 12.69 -11.12
C ALA A 301 2.92 12.23 -9.76
N ARG A 302 3.25 12.98 -8.72
CA ARG A 302 2.77 12.74 -7.35
C ARG A 302 1.67 13.71 -7.01
N VAL A 303 0.65 13.20 -6.32
CA VAL A 303 -0.54 13.95 -5.91
C VAL A 303 -0.90 13.63 -4.48
N TRP A 304 -1.51 14.60 -3.80
CA TRP A 304 -2.03 14.43 -2.44
C TRP A 304 -3.27 13.55 -2.39
N GLY A 305 -4.05 13.54 -3.45
CA GLY A 305 -5.28 12.77 -3.50
C GLY A 305 -5.88 12.70 -4.91
N PHE A 306 -6.80 11.79 -5.09
CA PHE A 306 -7.53 11.58 -6.34
C PHE A 306 -8.91 10.95 -6.09
N THR A 307 -9.80 11.08 -7.07
CA THR A 307 -11.08 10.35 -7.09
C THR A 307 -11.02 9.28 -8.18
N VAL A 308 -11.44 8.08 -7.88
CA VAL A 308 -11.56 6.96 -8.84
C VAL A 308 -12.75 7.17 -9.75
N LEU A 309 -12.59 7.02 -11.05
CA LEU A 309 -13.64 7.16 -12.07
C LEU A 309 -14.10 5.82 -12.60
N GLU A 310 -13.14 4.93 -12.91
CA GLU A 310 -13.36 3.58 -13.49
C GLU A 310 -12.34 2.61 -12.92
#